data_4aa35c8d352cd6255f7964674f13a193
#
_entry.id   4aa35c8d352cd6255f7964674f13a193
#
_cell.length_a   1.000
_cell.length_b   1.000
_cell.length_c   1.000
_cell.angle_alpha   90.00
_cell.angle_beta   90.00
_cell.angle_gamma   90.00
#
_symmetry.space_group_name_H-M   'P 1'
#
loop_
_entity.id
_entity.type
_entity.pdbx_description
1 polymer ?
#
loop_
_entity_poly.entity_id
_entity_poly.type
_entity_poly.pdbx_seq_one_letter_code
_entity_poly.pdbx_strand_id
1 'polypeptide(L)'
;MKKILLTILLLAIGLKSYSATVWINDTRAQFQTNSLVILGVNIRTFNAKDLNKNGIIETKLGEERGNFLNAIDRLDELAMQGVNTIHLLPITPVGKLKATGTAGSLYALNGFDEINPQLASKKSKLSVREQAIRFIDEAHRRKIRVIVDLPSCASYDYYVKYSSLFLTDAAGAPVIPSDWTDVRALKTGKNGRINLDLLDEYKKFADMMLEIGADGIVANNAAIKPSDFWQELITYIRAKSPQFLFLAQATDKDVPLGQGIPYTAYDKLLEAGFDGYYGGYSRLSDWTRAEELYSQVKFNQKLFSKYKLIKSAIGSFATFDAVSPMLTNGAPYTKMIAWLNATLPLNAYYVDGIQSVDDYMYPWENKRAKITYTDDSFYFVQRGKLDIYNFSRKPGGSNGDVLQNFILANKFKYMMNQLMPDAKFVPLQTNSLNVFSYARSNNKNAVIVIGNMDFTNMQNVKVSVPHLTDKVSVVPVKIDDIPVIQRNRINTILAPGEVQVLLVKDFSIK
;
A
#
# COMPACT_ATOMS: atom_id res chain seq x y z
N MET A 1 66.17 47.60 3.45
CA MET A 1 64.86 47.50 4.08
C MET A 1 63.93 46.73 3.13
N LYS A 2 63.77 45.44 3.38
CA LYS A 2 62.93 44.56 2.51
C LYS A 2 61.57 44.52 3.12
N LYS A 3 60.54 44.94 2.38
CA LYS A 3 59.13 44.77 2.74
C LYS A 3 58.72 43.33 2.40
N ILE A 4 58.39 42.60 3.41
CA ILE A 4 57.74 41.23 3.30
C ILE A 4 56.28 41.46 3.09
N LEU A 5 55.75 41.11 1.92
CA LEU A 5 54.32 41.07 1.64
C LEU A 5 53.79 39.70 2.08
N LEU A 6 53.02 39.70 3.14
CA LEU A 6 52.34 38.50 3.67
C LEU A 6 51.01 38.33 2.90
N THR A 7 51.00 37.42 1.94
CA THR A 7 49.76 37.04 1.22
C THR A 7 49.00 36.05 2.04
N ILE A 8 47.91 36.48 2.69
CA ILE A 8 46.96 35.59 3.39
C ILE A 8 46.08 34.95 2.32
N LEU A 9 46.34 33.69 2.04
CA LEU A 9 45.51 32.84 1.20
C LEU A 9 44.28 32.42 2.03
N LEU A 10 43.17 33.13 1.88
CA LEU A 10 41.85 32.71 2.42
C LEU A 10 41.38 31.51 1.61
N LEU A 11 41.58 30.33 2.13
CA LEU A 11 40.87 29.12 1.71
C LEU A 11 39.39 29.31 2.12
N ALA A 12 38.57 29.79 1.19
CA ALA A 12 37.13 29.70 1.28
C ALA A 12 36.73 28.23 1.12
N ILE A 13 36.71 27.49 2.23
CA ILE A 13 35.99 26.22 2.31
C ILE A 13 34.52 26.58 2.15
N GLY A 14 34.04 26.40 0.93
CA GLY A 14 32.60 26.49 0.64
C GLY A 14 31.89 25.42 1.41
N LEU A 15 31.49 25.73 2.63
CA LEU A 15 30.43 25.05 3.31
C LEU A 15 29.19 25.21 2.43
N LYS A 16 28.91 24.21 1.58
CA LYS A 16 27.58 24.03 1.05
C LYS A 16 26.68 23.89 2.27
N SER A 17 26.09 24.99 2.70
CA SER A 17 24.92 24.91 3.58
C SER A 17 23.87 24.14 2.79
N TYR A 18 23.75 22.84 3.04
CA TYR A 18 22.55 22.13 2.72
C TYR A 18 21.47 22.81 3.58
N SER A 19 20.77 23.73 2.97
CA SER A 19 19.49 24.17 3.48
C SER A 19 18.69 22.88 3.63
N ALA A 20 18.51 22.43 4.85
CA ALA A 20 17.62 21.31 5.14
C ALA A 20 16.27 21.77 4.62
N THR A 21 15.83 21.23 3.50
CA THR A 21 14.51 21.53 2.95
C THR A 21 13.53 21.01 3.99
N VAL A 22 12.86 21.92 4.68
CA VAL A 22 11.85 21.54 5.67
C VAL A 22 10.79 20.74 4.94
N TRP A 23 10.55 19.52 5.41
CA TRP A 23 9.50 18.68 4.84
C TRP A 23 8.14 19.31 5.14
N ILE A 24 7.35 19.50 4.10
CA ILE A 24 5.96 19.94 4.20
C ILE A 24 5.09 18.78 3.76
N ASN A 25 4.29 18.26 4.66
CA ASN A 25 3.36 17.18 4.35
C ASN A 25 2.32 17.65 3.32
N ASP A 26 2.30 17.00 2.16
CA ASP A 26 1.35 17.21 1.06
C ASP A 26 0.58 15.92 0.71
N THR A 27 0.67 14.90 1.55
CA THR A 27 0.28 13.52 1.24
C THR A 27 -1.18 13.41 0.86
N ARG A 28 -2.05 14.14 1.55
CA ARG A 28 -3.48 14.18 1.23
C ARG A 28 -3.76 14.78 -0.15
N ALA A 29 -3.09 15.88 -0.51
CA ALA A 29 -3.22 16.49 -1.83
C ALA A 29 -2.73 15.55 -2.95
N GLN A 30 -1.61 14.86 -2.73
CA GLN A 30 -1.10 13.87 -3.68
C GLN A 30 -2.04 12.67 -3.82
N PHE A 31 -2.67 12.23 -2.73
CA PHE A 31 -3.67 11.17 -2.77
C PHE A 31 -4.90 11.57 -3.59
N GLN A 32 -5.39 12.79 -3.41
CA GLN A 32 -6.55 13.32 -4.13
C GLN A 32 -6.33 13.40 -5.65
N THR A 33 -5.09 13.55 -6.09
CA THR A 33 -4.71 13.59 -7.52
C THR A 33 -4.29 12.23 -8.07
N ASN A 34 -4.46 11.14 -7.33
CA ASN A 34 -4.03 9.78 -7.70
C ASN A 34 -2.51 9.67 -7.97
N SER A 35 -1.72 10.48 -7.29
CA SER A 35 -0.27 10.59 -7.53
C SER A 35 0.57 9.70 -6.63
N LEU A 36 -0.02 9.02 -5.64
CA LEU A 36 0.74 8.14 -4.77
C LEU A 36 1.04 6.81 -5.45
N VAL A 37 2.28 6.37 -5.25
CA VAL A 37 2.75 5.00 -5.48
C VAL A 37 3.18 4.47 -4.13
N ILE A 38 2.30 3.69 -3.53
CA ILE A 38 2.41 3.22 -2.14
C ILE A 38 3.01 1.82 -2.13
N LEU A 39 4.05 1.61 -1.33
CA LEU A 39 4.60 0.29 -1.03
C LEU A 39 4.35 -0.05 0.43
N GLY A 40 3.59 -1.12 0.69
CA GLY A 40 3.39 -1.68 2.02
C GLY A 40 4.63 -2.42 2.49
N VAL A 41 5.08 -2.13 3.71
CA VAL A 41 6.36 -2.59 4.26
C VAL A 41 6.19 -3.09 5.70
N ASN A 42 6.69 -4.28 5.98
CA ASN A 42 6.91 -4.77 7.33
C ASN A 42 8.37 -4.52 7.73
N ILE A 43 8.63 -3.60 8.65
CA ILE A 43 10.00 -3.24 9.08
C ILE A 43 10.79 -4.47 9.55
N ARG A 44 10.15 -5.44 10.21
CA ARG A 44 10.84 -6.65 10.70
C ARG A 44 11.53 -7.45 9.60
N THR A 45 11.01 -7.37 8.37
CA THR A 45 11.46 -8.19 7.24
C THR A 45 12.04 -7.38 6.09
N PHE A 46 11.75 -6.09 6.04
CA PHE A 46 12.02 -5.23 4.90
C PHE A 46 13.48 -5.21 4.44
N ASN A 47 14.43 -5.19 5.39
CA ASN A 47 15.85 -5.32 5.09
C ASN A 47 16.55 -6.27 6.09
N ALA A 48 15.87 -7.35 6.46
CA ALA A 48 16.48 -8.40 7.26
C ALA A 48 17.66 -9.04 6.50
N LYS A 49 18.72 -9.40 7.23
CA LYS A 49 19.94 -10.01 6.69
C LYS A 49 20.01 -11.46 7.13
N ASP A 50 19.44 -12.33 6.32
CA ASP A 50 19.51 -13.79 6.43
C ASP A 50 20.69 -14.27 5.58
N LEU A 51 21.83 -14.54 6.19
CA LEU A 51 23.09 -14.85 5.50
C LEU A 51 23.11 -16.27 4.93
N ASN A 52 22.53 -17.21 5.65
CA ASN A 52 22.47 -18.62 5.24
C ASN A 52 21.22 -18.95 4.40
N LYS A 53 20.28 -18.00 4.28
CA LYS A 53 19.07 -18.08 3.44
C LYS A 53 18.09 -19.20 3.84
N ASN A 54 18.06 -19.52 5.14
CA ASN A 54 17.16 -20.54 5.68
C ASN A 54 15.78 -19.98 6.09
N GLY A 55 15.57 -18.65 5.97
CA GLY A 55 14.34 -17.95 6.38
C GLY A 55 14.27 -17.66 7.88
N ILE A 56 15.34 -17.90 8.64
CA ILE A 56 15.41 -17.72 10.09
C ILE A 56 16.55 -16.75 10.43
N ILE A 57 16.25 -15.68 11.18
CA ILE A 57 17.29 -14.73 11.58
C ILE A 57 17.99 -15.24 12.85
N GLU A 58 19.22 -15.69 12.68
CA GLU A 58 20.08 -16.24 13.72
C GLU A 58 21.17 -15.24 14.12
N THR A 59 20.88 -14.39 15.10
CA THR A 59 21.79 -13.31 15.51
C THR A 59 23.18 -13.79 15.94
N LYS A 60 23.31 -15.06 16.36
CA LYS A 60 24.60 -15.69 16.68
C LYS A 60 25.50 -15.88 15.47
N LEU A 61 24.90 -15.96 14.26
CA LEU A 61 25.62 -16.06 13.00
C LEU A 61 25.92 -14.68 12.37
N GLY A 62 25.66 -13.59 13.10
CA GLY A 62 25.84 -12.23 12.59
C GLY A 62 24.69 -11.72 11.75
N GLU A 63 23.60 -12.46 11.67
CA GLU A 63 22.40 -12.07 10.98
C GLU A 63 21.65 -10.96 11.71
N GLU A 64 20.90 -10.17 10.97
CA GLU A 64 20.23 -9.00 11.51
C GLU A 64 18.77 -8.93 11.06
N ARG A 65 17.88 -8.80 12.04
CA ARG A 65 16.46 -8.53 11.80
C ARG A 65 16.27 -7.17 11.14
N GLY A 66 15.24 -7.03 10.33
CA GLY A 66 14.82 -5.73 9.82
C GLY A 66 14.56 -4.75 10.96
N ASN A 67 15.03 -3.53 10.81
CA ASN A 67 14.88 -2.44 11.78
C ASN A 67 14.86 -1.09 11.04
N PHE A 68 14.51 -0.01 11.74
CA PHE A 68 14.40 1.31 11.11
C PHE A 68 15.70 1.78 10.46
N LEU A 69 16.86 1.51 11.06
CA LEU A 69 18.13 2.02 10.53
C LEU A 69 18.58 1.25 9.29
N ASN A 70 18.49 -0.09 9.29
CA ASN A 70 18.86 -0.84 8.09
C ASN A 70 17.81 -0.70 6.96
N ALA A 71 16.57 -0.36 7.27
CA ALA A 71 15.54 -0.03 6.28
C ALA A 71 15.92 1.18 5.42
N ILE A 72 16.71 2.13 5.95
CA ILE A 72 17.18 3.31 5.23
C ILE A 72 17.97 2.91 3.97
N ASP A 73 18.73 1.83 4.01
CA ASP A 73 19.56 1.37 2.90
C ASP A 73 18.74 1.05 1.62
N ARG A 74 17.43 0.81 1.76
CA ARG A 74 16.54 0.52 0.63
C ARG A 74 15.83 1.74 0.03
N LEU A 75 15.89 2.89 0.66
CA LEU A 75 15.10 4.05 0.25
C LEU A 75 15.50 4.59 -1.13
N ASP A 76 16.79 4.55 -1.49
CA ASP A 76 17.25 4.97 -2.82
C ASP A 76 16.74 4.03 -3.92
N GLU A 77 16.75 2.73 -3.66
CA GLU A 77 16.17 1.71 -4.55
C GLU A 77 14.68 2.01 -4.80
N LEU A 78 13.90 2.26 -3.75
CA LEU A 78 12.47 2.57 -3.88
C LEU A 78 12.22 3.85 -4.67
N ALA A 79 12.98 4.91 -4.41
CA ALA A 79 12.87 6.16 -5.15
C ALA A 79 13.14 5.95 -6.65
N MET A 80 14.19 5.19 -7.01
CA MET A 80 14.49 4.83 -8.40
C MET A 80 13.39 3.99 -9.06
N GLN A 81 12.71 3.16 -8.29
CA GLN A 81 11.57 2.36 -8.75
C GLN A 81 10.27 3.18 -8.88
N GLY A 82 10.28 4.46 -8.53
CA GLY A 82 9.13 5.36 -8.62
C GLY A 82 8.16 5.26 -7.44
N VAL A 83 8.54 4.57 -6.36
CA VAL A 83 7.80 4.58 -5.09
C VAL A 83 7.96 5.95 -4.43
N ASN A 84 6.87 6.58 -4.04
CA ASN A 84 6.87 7.88 -3.39
C ASN A 84 6.14 7.90 -2.03
N THR A 85 5.66 6.73 -1.60
CA THR A 85 4.99 6.58 -0.30
C THR A 85 5.27 5.18 0.25
N ILE A 86 5.67 5.09 1.50
CA ILE A 86 5.79 3.84 2.24
C ILE A 86 4.61 3.74 3.20
N HIS A 87 3.91 2.59 3.18
CA HIS A 87 2.93 2.21 4.17
C HIS A 87 3.56 1.21 5.13
N LEU A 88 3.89 1.66 6.34
CA LEU A 88 4.42 0.80 7.39
C LEU A 88 3.28 0.00 8.04
N LEU A 89 3.42 -1.33 8.07
CA LEU A 89 2.60 -2.16 8.95
C LEU A 89 2.80 -1.73 10.41
N PRO A 90 1.92 -2.14 11.35
CA PRO A 90 1.96 -1.63 12.71
C PRO A 90 3.35 -1.65 13.34
N ILE A 91 3.75 -0.52 13.88
CA ILE A 91 5.06 -0.32 14.54
C ILE A 91 4.94 -0.29 16.07
N THR A 92 3.75 -0.49 16.60
CA THR A 92 3.48 -0.51 18.05
C THR A 92 3.96 -1.80 18.72
N PRO A 93 4.19 -1.81 20.04
CA PRO A 93 4.51 -3.02 20.78
C PRO A 93 3.43 -4.09 20.60
N VAL A 94 3.86 -5.35 20.60
CA VAL A 94 2.99 -6.53 20.44
C VAL A 94 2.88 -7.27 21.76
N GLY A 95 1.66 -7.72 22.11
CA GLY A 95 1.42 -8.53 23.29
C GLY A 95 2.09 -9.90 23.21
N LYS A 96 2.37 -10.49 24.36
CA LYS A 96 3.03 -11.79 24.50
C LYS A 96 2.07 -12.90 24.96
N LEU A 97 1.09 -12.54 25.78
CA LEU A 97 0.11 -13.51 26.28
C LEU A 97 -0.85 -13.91 25.15
N LYS A 98 -1.01 -15.20 24.93
CA LYS A 98 -1.81 -15.77 23.84
C LYS A 98 -1.37 -15.31 22.44
N ALA A 99 -0.12 -14.93 22.30
CA ALA A 99 0.44 -14.53 21.01
C ALA A 99 0.40 -15.67 20.00
N THR A 100 0.18 -15.33 18.74
CA THR A 100 0.30 -16.26 17.64
C THR A 100 1.77 -16.45 17.28
N GLY A 101 2.27 -17.68 17.30
CA GLY A 101 3.69 -18.00 17.04
C GLY A 101 4.64 -17.41 18.05
N THR A 102 5.86 -17.09 17.65
CA THR A 102 6.94 -16.61 18.53
C THR A 102 6.99 -15.09 18.66
N ALA A 103 6.50 -14.37 17.66
CA ALA A 103 6.55 -12.90 17.60
C ALA A 103 5.20 -12.21 17.87
N GLY A 104 4.11 -12.93 17.74
CA GLY A 104 2.75 -12.38 17.78
C GLY A 104 2.38 -11.60 16.53
N SER A 105 1.08 -11.44 16.30
CA SER A 105 0.55 -10.58 15.24
C SER A 105 0.96 -9.12 15.47
N LEU A 106 1.36 -8.43 14.41
CA LEU A 106 1.64 -7.00 14.45
C LEU A 106 0.42 -6.18 14.91
N TYR A 107 -0.77 -6.71 14.72
CA TYR A 107 -2.04 -6.07 15.10
C TYR A 107 -2.47 -6.34 16.54
N ALA A 108 -1.74 -7.19 17.28
CA ALA A 108 -1.95 -7.41 18.71
C ALA A 108 -1.29 -6.28 19.52
N LEU A 109 -1.78 -5.04 19.31
CA LEU A 109 -1.26 -3.81 19.91
C LEU A 109 -1.21 -3.91 21.44
N ASN A 110 -0.08 -3.54 22.03
CA ASN A 110 0.14 -3.55 23.49
C ASN A 110 0.54 -2.16 24.06
N GLY A 111 0.25 -1.11 23.33
CA GLY A 111 0.48 0.29 23.74
C GLY A 111 0.23 1.22 22.55
N PHE A 112 -0.41 2.36 22.79
CA PHE A 112 -0.78 3.30 21.73
C PHE A 112 0.29 4.37 21.48
N ASP A 113 1.10 4.72 22.46
CA ASP A 113 2.08 5.80 22.43
C ASP A 113 3.54 5.30 22.48
N GLU A 114 3.74 4.02 22.19
CA GLU A 114 5.04 3.39 22.17
C GLU A 114 5.35 2.78 20.80
N ILE A 115 6.64 2.75 20.45
CA ILE A 115 7.14 2.02 19.29
C ILE A 115 7.76 0.70 19.75
N ASN A 116 7.52 -0.37 19.01
CA ASN A 116 8.03 -1.69 19.30
C ASN A 116 9.58 -1.68 19.40
N PRO A 117 10.16 -1.95 20.57
CA PRO A 117 11.61 -1.93 20.74
C PRO A 117 12.35 -2.98 19.90
N GLN A 118 11.64 -4.00 19.40
CA GLN A 118 12.22 -4.98 18.47
C GLN A 118 12.50 -4.41 17.06
N LEU A 119 11.96 -3.24 16.74
CA LEU A 119 12.22 -2.54 15.48
C LEU A 119 13.47 -1.64 15.54
N ALA A 120 14.15 -1.59 16.68
CA ALA A 120 15.39 -0.87 16.84
C ALA A 120 16.61 -1.73 16.42
N SER A 121 17.59 -1.10 15.79
CA SER A 121 18.93 -1.66 15.66
C SER A 121 19.63 -1.65 17.02
N LYS A 122 20.09 -2.81 17.46
CA LYS A 122 20.88 -2.95 18.71
C LYS A 122 22.29 -2.36 18.59
N LYS A 123 22.73 -2.04 17.39
CA LYS A 123 24.06 -1.44 17.11
C LYS A 123 24.06 0.07 17.33
N SER A 124 22.90 0.70 17.53
CA SER A 124 22.74 2.14 17.72
C SER A 124 22.49 2.48 19.20
N LYS A 125 22.94 3.67 19.61
CA LYS A 125 22.62 4.25 20.92
C LYS A 125 21.29 5.02 20.90
N LEU A 126 20.72 5.28 19.72
CA LEU A 126 19.44 5.95 19.57
C LEU A 126 18.32 5.06 20.11
N SER A 127 17.35 5.65 20.79
CA SER A 127 16.10 5.00 21.15
C SER A 127 15.35 4.53 19.88
N VAL A 128 14.41 3.61 20.03
CA VAL A 128 13.60 3.15 18.88
C VAL A 128 12.81 4.30 18.24
N ARG A 129 12.36 5.27 19.03
CA ARG A 129 11.65 6.47 18.54
C ARG A 129 12.56 7.36 17.70
N GLU A 130 13.77 7.64 18.18
CA GLU A 130 14.77 8.41 17.40
C GLU A 130 15.17 7.68 16.12
N GLN A 131 15.23 6.34 16.13
CA GLN A 131 15.49 5.55 14.92
C GLN A 131 14.33 5.64 13.92
N ALA A 132 13.08 5.63 14.40
CA ALA A 132 11.89 5.83 13.56
C ALA A 132 11.89 7.24 12.94
N ILE A 133 12.15 8.28 13.72
CA ILE A 133 12.30 9.67 13.24
C ILE A 133 13.36 9.72 12.14
N ARG A 134 14.53 9.14 12.39
CA ARG A 134 15.63 9.14 11.41
C ARG A 134 15.25 8.43 10.10
N PHE A 135 14.54 7.31 10.19
CA PHE A 135 14.05 6.61 8.99
C PHE A 135 13.08 7.49 8.19
N ILE A 136 12.14 8.15 8.86
CA ILE A 136 11.15 9.03 8.22
C ILE A 136 11.84 10.25 7.59
N ASP A 137 12.76 10.88 8.30
CA ASP A 137 13.54 12.01 7.76
C ASP A 137 14.33 11.62 6.51
N GLU A 138 14.94 10.43 6.51
CA GLU A 138 15.66 9.92 5.35
C GLU A 138 14.72 9.57 4.17
N ALA A 139 13.50 9.13 4.46
CA ALA A 139 12.46 8.95 3.45
C ALA A 139 12.03 10.31 2.85
N HIS A 140 11.78 11.31 3.69
CA HIS A 140 11.40 12.66 3.28
C HIS A 140 12.48 13.34 2.42
N ARG A 141 13.75 13.17 2.74
CA ARG A 141 14.87 13.66 1.90
C ARG A 141 14.83 13.11 0.48
N ARG A 142 14.26 11.92 0.30
CA ARG A 142 14.05 11.25 -0.99
C ARG A 142 12.68 11.50 -1.59
N LYS A 143 11.90 12.41 -0.99
CA LYS A 143 10.50 12.71 -1.35
C LYS A 143 9.57 11.49 -1.24
N ILE A 144 9.88 10.57 -0.34
CA ILE A 144 9.05 9.43 0.01
C ILE A 144 8.29 9.77 1.28
N ARG A 145 6.96 9.73 1.21
CA ARG A 145 6.03 9.91 2.32
C ARG A 145 5.96 8.65 3.15
N VAL A 146 5.61 8.77 4.42
CA VAL A 146 5.46 7.62 5.31
C VAL A 146 4.09 7.66 5.99
N ILE A 147 3.27 6.67 5.71
CA ILE A 147 1.99 6.44 6.40
C ILE A 147 2.10 5.18 7.24
N VAL A 148 1.39 5.13 8.36
CA VAL A 148 1.53 4.05 9.34
C VAL A 148 0.20 3.37 9.60
N ASP A 149 0.21 2.06 9.73
CA ASP A 149 -0.98 1.27 10.03
C ASP A 149 -1.40 1.44 11.50
N LEU A 150 -2.69 1.71 11.72
CA LEU A 150 -3.30 1.83 13.04
C LEU A 150 -4.15 0.59 13.32
N PRO A 151 -3.76 -0.28 14.26
CA PRO A 151 -4.54 -1.45 14.64
C PRO A 151 -5.92 -1.11 15.19
N SER A 152 -6.92 -1.88 14.82
CA SER A 152 -8.30 -1.73 15.31
C SER A 152 -8.59 -2.54 16.57
N CYS A 153 -7.71 -3.46 16.93
CA CYS A 153 -7.81 -4.32 18.10
C CYS A 153 -6.57 -4.17 18.97
N ALA A 154 -6.58 -4.75 20.16
CA ALA A 154 -5.41 -4.77 21.03
C ALA A 154 -5.15 -6.17 21.57
N SER A 155 -3.97 -6.38 22.18
CA SER A 155 -3.51 -7.66 22.68
C SER A 155 -4.27 -8.11 23.94
N TYR A 156 -4.10 -9.38 24.30
CA TYR A 156 -4.60 -9.89 25.57
C TYR A 156 -3.86 -9.26 26.76
N ASP A 157 -2.56 -8.96 26.64
CA ASP A 157 -1.80 -8.23 27.67
C ASP A 157 -2.42 -6.87 27.96
N TYR A 158 -2.83 -6.13 26.91
CA TYR A 158 -3.48 -4.84 27.04
C TYR A 158 -4.85 -4.96 27.71
N TYR A 159 -5.62 -6.01 27.36
CA TYR A 159 -6.87 -6.32 28.06
C TYR A 159 -6.68 -6.58 29.56
N VAL A 160 -5.67 -7.36 29.95
CA VAL A 160 -5.37 -7.62 31.36
C VAL A 160 -5.10 -6.34 32.14
N LYS A 161 -4.45 -5.38 31.48
CA LYS A 161 -4.09 -4.09 32.09
C LYS A 161 -5.24 -3.09 32.09
N TYR A 162 -6.07 -3.07 31.01
CA TYR A 162 -7.08 -2.05 30.76
C TYR A 162 -8.42 -2.67 30.32
N SER A 163 -8.96 -3.57 31.10
CA SER A 163 -10.15 -4.36 30.74
C SER A 163 -11.39 -3.51 30.37
N SER A 164 -11.54 -2.32 30.97
CA SER A 164 -12.64 -1.40 30.70
C SER A 164 -12.70 -0.88 29.24
N LEU A 165 -11.57 -0.94 28.53
CA LEU A 165 -11.48 -0.51 27.14
C LEU A 165 -11.94 -1.58 26.15
N PHE A 166 -12.31 -2.76 26.61
CA PHE A 166 -12.61 -3.92 25.75
C PHE A 166 -14.09 -4.32 25.77
N LEU A 167 -14.53 -4.87 24.66
CA LEU A 167 -15.82 -5.56 24.60
C LEU A 167 -15.71 -6.88 25.33
N THR A 168 -16.76 -7.19 26.10
CA THR A 168 -16.92 -8.49 26.77
C THR A 168 -18.20 -9.16 26.30
N ASP A 169 -18.20 -10.48 26.28
CA ASP A 169 -19.39 -11.30 26.06
C ASP A 169 -20.27 -11.36 27.32
N ALA A 170 -21.35 -12.12 27.25
CA ALA A 170 -22.27 -12.29 28.38
C ALA A 170 -21.65 -12.97 29.59
N ALA A 171 -20.57 -13.72 29.42
CA ALA A 171 -19.80 -14.37 30.49
C ALA A 171 -18.72 -13.48 31.08
N GLY A 172 -18.55 -12.24 30.56
CA GLY A 172 -17.51 -11.30 30.96
C GLY A 172 -16.14 -11.57 30.31
N ALA A 173 -16.03 -12.51 29.38
CA ALA A 173 -14.80 -12.77 28.65
C ALA A 173 -14.59 -11.75 27.52
N PRO A 174 -13.33 -11.34 27.22
CA PRO A 174 -13.07 -10.38 26.17
C PRO A 174 -13.38 -10.96 24.78
N VAL A 175 -14.09 -10.20 23.96
CA VAL A 175 -14.51 -10.61 22.62
C VAL A 175 -13.31 -10.79 21.71
N ILE A 176 -13.21 -11.94 21.06
CA ILE A 176 -12.24 -12.26 20.02
C ILE A 176 -12.87 -11.96 18.66
N PRO A 177 -12.36 -11.03 17.87
CA PRO A 177 -12.89 -10.77 16.54
C PRO A 177 -12.55 -11.94 15.61
N SER A 178 -13.58 -12.64 15.14
CA SER A 178 -13.43 -13.81 14.25
C SER A 178 -12.52 -14.90 14.85
N ASP A 179 -11.62 -15.45 14.02
CA ASP A 179 -10.60 -16.44 14.41
C ASP A 179 -9.24 -15.82 14.76
N TRP A 180 -9.19 -14.53 15.04
CA TRP A 180 -7.97 -13.78 15.33
C TRP A 180 -7.60 -13.87 16.81
N THR A 181 -7.00 -14.98 17.18
CA THR A 181 -6.92 -15.46 18.58
C THR A 181 -5.98 -14.64 19.49
N ASP A 182 -5.07 -13.86 18.95
CA ASP A 182 -4.14 -13.05 19.74
C ASP A 182 -4.57 -11.59 19.95
N VAL A 183 -5.73 -11.19 19.42
CA VAL A 183 -6.29 -9.86 19.63
C VAL A 183 -7.63 -9.89 20.34
N ARG A 184 -8.05 -8.74 20.86
CA ARG A 184 -9.31 -8.50 21.55
C ARG A 184 -9.97 -7.26 21.00
N ALA A 185 -11.29 -7.32 20.86
CA ALA A 185 -12.08 -6.22 20.32
C ALA A 185 -12.18 -5.07 21.33
N LEU A 186 -11.92 -3.86 20.86
CA LEU A 186 -11.99 -2.64 21.66
C LEU A 186 -13.43 -2.08 21.72
N LYS A 187 -13.80 -1.55 22.87
CA LYS A 187 -15.12 -0.97 23.14
C LYS A 187 -15.16 0.48 22.70
N THR A 188 -15.54 0.74 21.46
CA THR A 188 -15.55 2.09 20.87
C THR A 188 -16.69 2.98 21.32
N GLY A 189 -17.74 2.38 21.90
CA GLY A 189 -18.94 3.06 22.34
C GLY A 189 -20.21 2.29 21.99
N LYS A 190 -21.36 2.78 22.47
CA LYS A 190 -22.67 2.20 22.22
C LYS A 190 -23.70 3.29 22.08
N ASN A 191 -24.63 3.15 21.12
CA ASN A 191 -25.78 4.05 20.93
C ASN A 191 -25.41 5.55 20.79
N GLY A 192 -24.42 5.86 19.94
CA GLY A 192 -23.98 7.22 19.67
C GLY A 192 -23.15 7.85 20.79
N ARG A 193 -22.77 7.09 21.80
CA ARG A 193 -21.85 7.55 22.86
C ARG A 193 -20.47 6.95 22.62
N ILE A 194 -19.51 7.79 22.28
CA ILE A 194 -18.11 7.40 22.08
C ILE A 194 -17.50 7.07 23.45
N ASN A 195 -16.68 6.01 23.49
CA ASN A 195 -15.82 5.73 24.64
C ASN A 195 -14.65 6.71 24.61
N LEU A 196 -14.70 7.74 25.44
CA LEU A 196 -13.70 8.81 25.48
C LEU A 196 -12.33 8.31 25.94
N ASP A 197 -12.30 7.38 26.91
CA ASP A 197 -11.02 6.80 27.39
C ASP A 197 -10.28 6.09 26.26
N LEU A 198 -11.02 5.33 25.43
CA LEU A 198 -10.44 4.70 24.26
C LEU A 198 -10.05 5.72 23.19
N LEU A 199 -10.88 6.74 22.96
CA LEU A 199 -10.55 7.81 22.01
C LEU A 199 -9.26 8.52 22.39
N ASP A 200 -9.02 8.73 23.68
CA ASP A 200 -7.80 9.38 24.18
C ASP A 200 -6.57 8.49 23.95
N GLU A 201 -6.68 7.15 24.06
CA GLU A 201 -5.60 6.24 23.65
C GLU A 201 -5.29 6.36 22.15
N TYR A 202 -6.31 6.46 21.28
CA TYR A 202 -6.13 6.68 19.85
C TYR A 202 -5.52 8.05 19.53
N LYS A 203 -5.84 9.09 20.32
CA LYS A 203 -5.21 10.40 20.19
C LYS A 203 -3.73 10.38 20.58
N LYS A 204 -3.34 9.60 21.61
CA LYS A 204 -1.91 9.39 21.95
C LYS A 204 -1.15 8.75 20.78
N PHE A 205 -1.74 7.72 20.13
CA PHE A 205 -1.16 7.15 18.92
C PHE A 205 -1.00 8.21 17.83
N ALA A 206 -2.03 9.01 17.61
CA ALA A 206 -2.04 10.06 16.61
C ALA A 206 -0.98 11.12 16.87
N ASP A 207 -0.80 11.54 18.13
CA ASP A 207 0.24 12.50 18.53
C ASP A 207 1.64 11.91 18.33
N MET A 208 1.83 10.63 18.66
CA MET A 208 3.09 9.92 18.38
C MET A 208 3.39 9.90 16.87
N MET A 209 2.39 9.70 16.01
CA MET A 209 2.59 9.73 14.56
C MET A 209 3.03 11.12 14.09
N LEU A 210 2.44 12.18 14.63
CA LEU A 210 2.87 13.55 14.32
C LEU A 210 4.28 13.83 14.82
N GLU A 211 4.62 13.37 16.03
CA GLU A 211 5.94 13.55 16.65
C GLU A 211 7.05 12.88 15.83
N ILE A 212 6.82 11.66 15.35
CA ILE A 212 7.81 10.96 14.52
C ILE A 212 7.87 11.44 13.07
N GLY A 213 6.98 12.35 12.67
CA GLY A 213 6.94 12.91 11.32
C GLY A 213 6.16 12.08 10.30
N ALA A 214 5.30 11.15 10.72
CA ALA A 214 4.45 10.41 9.79
C ALA A 214 3.47 11.33 9.05
N ASP A 215 3.17 10.99 7.79
CA ASP A 215 2.34 11.79 6.88
C ASP A 215 0.88 11.36 6.85
N GLY A 216 0.56 10.22 7.45
CA GLY A 216 -0.80 9.69 7.45
C GLY A 216 -0.94 8.38 8.23
N ILE A 217 -2.18 7.95 8.34
CA ILE A 217 -2.60 6.70 8.97
C ILE A 217 -3.43 5.87 7.99
N VAL A 218 -3.18 4.56 7.99
CA VAL A 218 -4.08 3.55 7.43
C VAL A 218 -4.79 2.88 8.60
N ALA A 219 -6.09 3.07 8.73
CA ALA A 219 -6.87 2.47 9.80
C ALA A 219 -7.23 1.02 9.43
N ASN A 220 -6.58 0.07 10.06
CA ASN A 220 -6.85 -1.35 9.87
C ASN A 220 -8.28 -1.69 10.32
N ASN A 221 -9.00 -2.49 9.53
CA ASN A 221 -10.39 -2.86 9.80
C ASN A 221 -11.26 -1.67 10.26
N ALA A 222 -11.18 -0.54 9.56
CA ALA A 222 -11.87 0.69 9.95
C ALA A 222 -13.38 0.50 10.13
N ALA A 223 -13.98 -0.45 9.41
CA ALA A 223 -15.41 -0.77 9.47
C ALA A 223 -15.90 -1.27 10.84
N ILE A 224 -14.99 -1.78 11.70
CA ILE A 224 -15.38 -2.26 13.03
C ILE A 224 -15.48 -1.17 14.11
N LYS A 225 -15.43 0.08 13.71
CA LYS A 225 -15.61 1.24 14.59
C LYS A 225 -16.67 2.19 14.04
N PRO A 226 -17.43 2.86 14.91
CA PRO A 226 -18.44 3.82 14.50
C PRO A 226 -17.84 5.03 13.75
N SER A 227 -18.62 5.61 12.85
CA SER A 227 -18.19 6.77 12.07
C SER A 227 -17.89 8.00 12.92
N ASP A 228 -18.64 8.24 13.99
CA ASP A 228 -18.44 9.34 14.93
C ASP A 228 -17.10 9.22 15.67
N PHE A 229 -16.69 8.01 16.05
CA PHE A 229 -15.36 7.77 16.65
C PHE A 229 -14.23 8.19 15.69
N TRP A 230 -14.33 7.81 14.43
CA TRP A 230 -13.36 8.19 13.41
C TRP A 230 -13.38 9.70 13.12
N GLN A 231 -14.58 10.30 13.08
CA GLN A 231 -14.73 11.73 12.84
C GLN A 231 -14.00 12.57 13.91
N GLU A 232 -14.14 12.20 15.18
CA GLU A 232 -13.45 12.87 16.27
C GLU A 232 -11.93 12.74 16.15
N LEU A 233 -11.41 11.54 15.91
CA LEU A 233 -9.97 11.32 15.76
C LEU A 233 -9.39 12.06 14.55
N ILE A 234 -10.07 12.00 13.41
CA ILE A 234 -9.62 12.64 12.16
C ILE A 234 -9.64 14.17 12.33
N THR A 235 -10.68 14.70 12.95
CA THR A 235 -10.78 16.14 13.24
C THR A 235 -9.65 16.60 14.16
N TYR A 236 -9.37 15.84 15.22
CA TYR A 236 -8.29 16.12 16.15
C TYR A 236 -6.93 16.24 15.48
N ILE A 237 -6.58 15.28 14.63
CA ILE A 237 -5.28 15.30 13.92
C ILE A 237 -5.23 16.41 12.87
N ARG A 238 -6.31 16.59 12.09
CA ARG A 238 -6.31 17.58 11.02
C ARG A 238 -6.31 19.02 11.51
N ALA A 239 -6.73 19.27 12.73
CA ALA A 239 -6.53 20.56 13.38
C ALA A 239 -5.03 20.90 13.57
N LYS A 240 -4.17 19.87 13.72
CA LYS A 240 -2.72 20.01 13.88
C LYS A 240 -1.97 19.90 12.54
N SER A 241 -2.43 19.02 11.64
CA SER A 241 -1.83 18.74 10.34
C SER A 241 -2.91 18.55 9.26
N PRO A 242 -3.32 19.61 8.54
CA PRO A 242 -4.43 19.55 7.59
C PRO A 242 -4.22 18.60 6.40
N GLN A 243 -2.96 18.35 6.05
CA GLN A 243 -2.57 17.43 4.96
C GLN A 243 -2.32 16.00 5.41
N PHE A 244 -2.60 15.68 6.67
CA PHE A 244 -2.46 14.33 7.20
C PHE A 244 -3.47 13.39 6.54
N LEU A 245 -2.98 12.32 5.90
CA LEU A 245 -3.79 11.37 5.16
C LEU A 245 -4.46 10.36 6.09
N PHE A 246 -5.74 10.07 5.85
CA PHE A 246 -6.46 8.97 6.48
C PHE A 246 -7.04 8.02 5.45
N LEU A 247 -6.60 6.77 5.47
CA LEU A 247 -7.12 5.69 4.62
C LEU A 247 -7.85 4.65 5.46
N ALA A 248 -8.98 4.18 4.98
CA ALA A 248 -9.72 3.08 5.58
C ALA A 248 -9.33 1.76 4.93
N GLN A 249 -8.71 0.86 5.68
CA GLN A 249 -8.71 -0.55 5.31
C GLN A 249 -10.03 -1.14 5.81
N ALA A 250 -10.97 -1.27 4.91
CA ALA A 250 -12.22 -1.91 5.15
C ALA A 250 -12.40 -2.97 4.06
N THR A 251 -12.65 -4.19 4.46
CA THR A 251 -12.95 -5.28 3.53
C THR A 251 -14.46 -5.36 3.32
N ASP A 252 -14.86 -5.73 2.11
CA ASP A 252 -16.26 -5.98 1.81
C ASP A 252 -16.78 -7.14 2.66
N LYS A 253 -17.90 -6.90 3.34
CA LYS A 253 -18.96 -7.79 3.86
C LYS A 253 -18.61 -9.11 4.57
N ASP A 254 -17.45 -9.71 4.38
CA ASP A 254 -17.22 -11.11 4.76
C ASP A 254 -16.37 -11.32 6.01
N VAL A 255 -16.10 -10.27 6.79
CA VAL A 255 -15.48 -10.46 8.11
C VAL A 255 -16.60 -10.83 9.09
N PRO A 256 -16.65 -12.06 9.61
CA PRO A 256 -17.58 -12.41 10.66
C PRO A 256 -17.25 -11.55 11.88
N LEU A 257 -18.08 -10.53 12.10
CA LEU A 257 -17.93 -9.67 13.26
C LEU A 257 -18.42 -10.46 14.47
N GLY A 258 -17.61 -10.53 15.51
CA GLY A 258 -18.04 -11.09 16.81
C GLY A 258 -19.23 -10.32 17.37
N GLN A 259 -19.99 -10.92 18.31
CA GLN A 259 -21.13 -10.28 18.92
C GLN A 259 -20.76 -8.91 19.52
N GLY A 260 -21.54 -7.89 19.20
CA GLY A 260 -21.38 -6.53 19.74
C GLY A 260 -20.32 -5.66 19.04
N ILE A 261 -19.65 -6.16 18.02
CA ILE A 261 -18.74 -5.34 17.21
C ILE A 261 -19.57 -4.55 16.19
N PRO A 262 -19.45 -3.20 16.14
CA PRO A 262 -20.16 -2.38 15.17
C PRO A 262 -19.65 -2.62 13.76
N TYR A 263 -20.50 -2.40 12.77
CA TYR A 263 -20.11 -2.34 11.37
C TYR A 263 -20.44 -0.97 10.77
N THR A 264 -19.47 -0.33 10.16
CA THR A 264 -19.62 0.96 9.49
C THR A 264 -19.33 0.81 8.00
N ALA A 265 -20.31 1.11 7.16
CA ALA A 265 -20.17 1.03 5.71
C ALA A 265 -19.20 2.09 5.14
N TYR A 266 -18.67 1.85 3.95
CA TYR A 266 -17.68 2.73 3.30
C TYR A 266 -18.11 4.18 3.16
N ASP A 267 -19.36 4.42 2.79
CA ASP A 267 -19.90 5.78 2.65
C ASP A 267 -19.85 6.51 4.00
N LYS A 268 -20.16 5.85 5.10
CA LYS A 268 -20.08 6.42 6.44
C LYS A 268 -18.64 6.68 6.90
N LEU A 269 -17.69 5.84 6.50
CA LEU A 269 -16.27 6.09 6.74
C LEU A 269 -15.78 7.32 5.96
N LEU A 270 -16.18 7.44 4.69
CA LEU A 270 -15.84 8.62 3.88
C LEU A 270 -16.50 9.90 4.41
N GLU A 271 -17.73 9.83 4.91
CA GLU A 271 -18.42 10.93 5.60
C GLU A 271 -17.69 11.34 6.89
N ALA A 272 -17.17 10.39 7.65
CA ALA A 272 -16.39 10.63 8.87
C ALA A 272 -15.06 11.35 8.62
N GLY A 273 -14.62 11.43 7.37
CA GLY A 273 -13.44 12.21 6.99
C GLY A 273 -12.30 11.41 6.36
N PHE A 274 -12.41 10.09 6.22
CA PHE A 274 -11.41 9.35 5.46
C PHE A 274 -11.26 9.90 4.04
N ASP A 275 -10.04 9.96 3.54
CA ASP A 275 -9.74 10.44 2.18
C ASP A 275 -10.02 9.37 1.13
N GLY A 276 -9.93 8.11 1.53
CA GLY A 276 -10.16 6.99 0.65
C GLY A 276 -10.05 5.65 1.36
N TYR A 277 -10.09 4.58 0.57
CA TYR A 277 -10.09 3.21 1.04
C TYR A 277 -9.47 2.25 0.02
N TYR A 278 -9.31 1.00 0.41
CA TYR A 278 -8.95 -0.08 -0.51
C TYR A 278 -10.07 -0.27 -1.53
N GLY A 279 -9.75 -0.13 -2.81
CA GLY A 279 -10.71 0.10 -3.89
C GLY A 279 -11.50 -1.10 -4.40
N GLY A 280 -11.46 -2.26 -3.71
CA GLY A 280 -12.22 -3.46 -4.10
C GLY A 280 -11.58 -4.29 -5.22
N TYR A 281 -10.31 -4.03 -5.56
CA TYR A 281 -9.60 -4.72 -6.66
C TYR A 281 -8.93 -6.03 -6.24
N SER A 282 -8.99 -6.42 -4.98
CA SER A 282 -8.39 -7.67 -4.46
C SER A 282 -9.00 -8.94 -5.08
N ARG A 283 -10.17 -8.84 -5.69
CA ARG A 283 -10.85 -9.94 -6.38
C ARG A 283 -10.48 -10.07 -7.86
N LEU A 284 -9.55 -9.27 -8.39
CA LEU A 284 -9.21 -9.28 -9.83
C LEU A 284 -8.81 -10.68 -10.33
N SER A 285 -8.13 -11.47 -9.49
CA SER A 285 -7.76 -12.86 -9.84
C SER A 285 -8.95 -13.78 -10.07
N ASP A 286 -10.11 -13.44 -9.51
CA ASP A 286 -11.34 -14.23 -9.61
C ASP A 286 -12.23 -13.77 -10.77
N TRP A 287 -11.96 -12.59 -11.33
CA TRP A 287 -12.76 -12.04 -12.41
C TRP A 287 -12.48 -12.74 -13.73
N THR A 288 -13.54 -13.10 -14.40
CA THR A 288 -13.49 -13.78 -15.70
C THR A 288 -13.91 -12.88 -16.85
N ARG A 289 -14.44 -11.70 -16.55
CA ARG A 289 -14.98 -10.75 -17.53
C ARG A 289 -14.45 -9.35 -17.27
N ALA A 290 -14.09 -8.67 -18.33
CA ALA A 290 -13.68 -7.26 -18.30
C ALA A 290 -14.72 -6.29 -17.69
N GLU A 291 -16.01 -6.63 -17.81
CA GLU A 291 -17.10 -5.83 -17.22
C GLU A 291 -17.02 -5.72 -15.70
N GLU A 292 -16.43 -6.70 -15.02
CA GLU A 292 -16.24 -6.67 -13.56
C GLU A 292 -15.25 -5.57 -13.18
N LEU A 293 -14.17 -5.39 -13.95
CA LEU A 293 -13.22 -4.29 -13.76
C LEU A 293 -13.89 -2.93 -13.99
N TYR A 294 -14.67 -2.80 -15.07
CA TYR A 294 -15.35 -1.54 -15.38
C TYR A 294 -16.39 -1.19 -14.33
N SER A 295 -17.13 -2.19 -13.84
CA SER A 295 -18.11 -2.03 -12.77
C SER A 295 -17.48 -1.53 -11.48
N GLN A 296 -16.32 -2.08 -11.12
CA GLN A 296 -15.59 -1.65 -9.93
C GLN A 296 -15.09 -0.19 -10.06
N VAL A 297 -14.53 0.19 -11.21
CA VAL A 297 -14.11 1.57 -11.47
C VAL A 297 -15.29 2.54 -11.39
N LYS A 298 -16.39 2.21 -12.05
CA LYS A 298 -17.62 3.03 -12.05
C LYS A 298 -18.23 3.15 -10.65
N PHE A 299 -18.22 2.05 -9.88
CA PHE A 299 -18.68 2.06 -8.50
C PHE A 299 -17.88 3.06 -7.66
N ASN A 300 -16.55 2.99 -7.71
CA ASN A 300 -15.67 3.91 -6.99
C ASN A 300 -15.92 5.37 -7.41
N GLN A 301 -16.00 5.65 -8.70
CA GLN A 301 -16.28 6.99 -9.23
C GLN A 301 -17.63 7.52 -8.75
N LYS A 302 -18.68 6.70 -8.82
CA LYS A 302 -20.03 7.07 -8.35
C LYS A 302 -20.04 7.33 -6.85
N LEU A 303 -19.34 6.51 -6.05
CA LEU A 303 -19.24 6.69 -4.61
C LEU A 303 -18.55 8.02 -4.28
N PHE A 304 -17.39 8.29 -4.90
CA PHE A 304 -16.61 9.49 -4.63
C PHE A 304 -17.28 10.79 -5.09
N SER A 305 -18.07 10.74 -6.17
CA SER A 305 -18.78 11.92 -6.69
C SER A 305 -19.83 12.51 -5.75
N LYS A 306 -20.21 11.78 -4.69
CA LYS A 306 -21.15 12.24 -3.68
C LYS A 306 -20.55 13.23 -2.68
N TYR A 307 -19.22 13.38 -2.64
CA TYR A 307 -18.52 14.17 -1.63
C TYR A 307 -18.04 15.50 -2.21
N LYS A 308 -18.11 16.56 -1.39
CA LYS A 308 -17.55 17.87 -1.72
C LYS A 308 -16.02 17.86 -1.80
N LEU A 309 -15.39 17.09 -0.91
CA LEU A 309 -13.94 16.89 -0.91
C LEU A 309 -13.60 15.71 -1.82
N ILE A 310 -12.52 15.83 -2.57
CA ILE A 310 -12.06 14.79 -3.46
C ILE A 310 -11.67 13.55 -2.65
N LYS A 311 -12.26 12.43 -3.01
CA LYS A 311 -11.96 11.10 -2.47
C LYS A 311 -11.33 10.25 -3.56
N SER A 312 -10.56 9.25 -3.15
CA SER A 312 -9.97 8.31 -4.09
C SER A 312 -9.85 6.91 -3.49
N ALA A 313 -9.40 5.96 -4.30
CA ALA A 313 -9.10 4.60 -3.90
C ALA A 313 -7.61 4.29 -4.02
N ILE A 314 -7.17 3.23 -3.35
CA ILE A 314 -5.90 2.57 -3.64
C ILE A 314 -6.12 1.31 -4.48
N GLY A 315 -5.14 0.96 -5.29
CA GLY A 315 -5.13 -0.26 -6.12
C GLY A 315 -4.85 -1.50 -5.28
N SER A 316 -5.87 -2.01 -4.61
CA SER A 316 -5.77 -3.15 -3.70
C SER A 316 -5.66 -4.51 -4.40
N PHE A 317 -4.96 -4.59 -5.55
CA PHE A 317 -4.77 -5.82 -6.32
C PHE A 317 -3.89 -6.85 -5.58
N ALA A 318 -2.92 -6.37 -4.83
CA ALA A 318 -2.08 -7.16 -3.94
C ALA A 318 -1.98 -6.45 -2.60
N THR A 319 -2.41 -7.12 -1.53
CA THR A 319 -2.41 -6.60 -0.16
C THR A 319 -1.80 -7.61 0.78
N PHE A 320 -1.54 -7.23 2.02
CA PHE A 320 -1.07 -8.16 3.06
C PHE A 320 -2.13 -9.20 3.47
N ASP A 321 -3.39 -9.01 3.04
CA ASP A 321 -4.50 -9.95 3.27
C ASP A 321 -4.75 -10.86 2.06
N ALA A 322 -3.90 -10.82 1.05
CA ALA A 322 -4.03 -11.58 -0.19
C ALA A 322 -2.85 -12.51 -0.45
N VAL A 323 -3.08 -13.52 -1.26
CA VAL A 323 -2.03 -14.41 -1.78
C VAL A 323 -1.16 -13.63 -2.76
N SER A 324 0.15 -13.92 -2.77
CA SER A 324 1.07 -13.31 -3.73
C SER A 324 0.58 -13.51 -5.17
N PRO A 325 0.61 -12.47 -6.01
CA PRO A 325 0.29 -12.60 -7.43
C PRO A 325 1.09 -13.68 -8.15
N MET A 326 2.32 -13.94 -7.72
CA MET A 326 3.15 -15.01 -8.27
C MET A 326 2.57 -16.42 -8.04
N LEU A 327 1.88 -16.63 -6.91
CA LEU A 327 1.20 -17.89 -6.59
C LEU A 327 -0.17 -18.01 -7.25
N THR A 328 -0.75 -16.90 -7.73
CA THR A 328 -2.07 -16.90 -8.36
C THR A 328 -1.96 -17.17 -9.86
N ASN A 329 -1.38 -16.23 -10.62
CA ASN A 329 -1.25 -16.29 -12.08
C ASN A 329 0.18 -15.90 -12.55
N GLY A 330 1.16 -15.91 -11.65
CA GLY A 330 2.58 -15.74 -11.97
C GLY A 330 2.99 -14.35 -12.43
N ALA A 331 4.12 -14.31 -13.15
CA ALA A 331 4.70 -13.07 -13.66
C ALA A 331 3.76 -12.26 -14.58
N PRO A 332 2.96 -12.87 -15.47
CA PRO A 332 2.00 -12.11 -16.30
C PRO A 332 1.01 -11.30 -15.44
N TYR A 333 0.44 -11.90 -14.40
CA TYR A 333 -0.50 -11.23 -13.50
C TYR A 333 0.19 -10.12 -12.67
N THR A 334 1.41 -10.38 -12.21
CA THR A 334 2.21 -9.38 -11.49
C THR A 334 2.49 -8.14 -12.35
N LYS A 335 2.82 -8.33 -13.63
CA LYS A 335 2.98 -7.23 -14.60
C LYS A 335 1.65 -6.51 -14.88
N MET A 336 0.55 -7.24 -15.04
CA MET A 336 -0.78 -6.65 -15.22
C MET A 336 -1.15 -5.73 -14.05
N ILE A 337 -0.92 -6.15 -12.81
CA ILE A 337 -1.14 -5.32 -11.61
C ILE A 337 -0.36 -4.00 -11.69
N ALA A 338 0.91 -4.05 -12.11
CA ALA A 338 1.71 -2.84 -12.23
C ALA A 338 1.09 -1.85 -13.23
N TRP A 339 0.66 -2.30 -14.39
CA TRP A 339 0.06 -1.45 -15.42
C TRP A 339 -1.36 -0.98 -15.08
N LEU A 340 -2.16 -1.78 -14.39
CA LEU A 340 -3.46 -1.34 -13.87
C LEU A 340 -3.30 -0.26 -12.81
N ASN A 341 -2.34 -0.43 -11.88
CA ASN A 341 -2.00 0.59 -10.89
C ASN A 341 -1.52 1.91 -11.54
N ALA A 342 -0.83 1.82 -12.67
CA ALA A 342 -0.35 2.99 -13.38
C ALA A 342 -1.45 3.74 -14.14
N THR A 343 -2.44 3.03 -14.69
CA THR A 343 -3.35 3.59 -15.69
C THR A 343 -4.78 3.81 -15.22
N LEU A 344 -5.24 3.11 -14.19
CA LEU A 344 -6.56 3.33 -13.59
C LEU A 344 -6.62 4.62 -12.75
N PRO A 345 -7.82 5.20 -12.54
CA PRO A 345 -8.00 6.40 -11.72
C PRO A 345 -7.98 6.06 -10.22
N LEU A 346 -6.80 5.73 -9.70
CA LEU A 346 -6.56 5.33 -8.32
C LEU A 346 -5.12 5.64 -7.91
N ASN A 347 -4.79 5.56 -6.63
CA ASN A 347 -3.42 5.55 -6.15
C ASN A 347 -2.85 4.13 -6.23
N ALA A 348 -1.63 3.99 -6.73
CA ALA A 348 -0.99 2.69 -6.86
C ALA A 348 -0.68 2.11 -5.47
N TYR A 349 -0.90 0.81 -5.30
CA TYR A 349 -0.57 0.10 -4.07
C TYR A 349 0.07 -1.25 -4.38
N TYR A 350 1.16 -1.51 -3.69
CA TYR A 350 1.93 -2.74 -3.79
C TYR A 350 2.35 -3.20 -2.39
N VAL A 351 2.68 -4.47 -2.27
CA VAL A 351 3.34 -5.03 -1.08
C VAL A 351 4.80 -5.29 -1.41
N ASP A 352 5.72 -4.97 -0.50
CA ASP A 352 7.15 -5.25 -0.70
C ASP A 352 7.37 -6.74 -1.00
N GLY A 353 8.14 -6.99 -2.04
CA GLY A 353 8.34 -8.33 -2.60
C GLY A 353 7.65 -8.56 -3.95
N ILE A 354 6.62 -7.76 -4.31
CA ILE A 354 5.96 -7.91 -5.61
C ILE A 354 6.93 -7.62 -6.76
N GLN A 355 7.80 -6.63 -6.60
CA GLN A 355 8.81 -6.23 -7.59
C GLN A 355 9.97 -7.23 -7.70
N SER A 356 10.16 -8.07 -6.69
CA SER A 356 11.17 -9.14 -6.64
C SER A 356 10.58 -10.54 -6.84
N VAL A 357 9.32 -10.61 -7.26
CA VAL A 357 8.56 -11.85 -7.53
C VAL A 357 8.47 -12.81 -6.36
N ASP A 358 8.31 -12.28 -5.15
CA ASP A 358 8.10 -13.10 -3.97
C ASP A 358 6.85 -13.97 -4.11
N ASP A 359 6.99 -15.23 -3.78
CA ASP A 359 5.99 -16.27 -3.97
C ASP A 359 5.43 -16.82 -2.65
N TYR A 360 5.74 -16.20 -1.52
CA TYR A 360 5.20 -16.63 -0.24
C TYR A 360 3.79 -16.08 -0.02
N MET A 361 3.00 -16.78 0.81
CA MET A 361 1.68 -16.29 1.25
C MET A 361 1.82 -15.36 2.43
N TYR A 362 1.02 -14.31 2.44
CA TYR A 362 0.93 -13.44 3.60
C TYR A 362 0.24 -14.12 4.79
N PRO A 363 0.62 -13.81 6.03
CA PRO A 363 0.23 -14.60 7.22
C PRO A 363 -1.27 -14.83 7.43
N TRP A 364 -2.11 -13.90 6.98
CA TRP A 364 -3.55 -13.94 7.22
C TRP A 364 -4.32 -14.81 6.24
N GLU A 365 -3.80 -15.04 5.04
CA GLU A 365 -4.52 -15.71 3.95
C GLU A 365 -4.34 -17.23 3.90
N ASN A 366 -3.46 -17.79 4.71
CA ASN A 366 -3.17 -19.23 4.70
C ASN A 366 -4.40 -20.13 4.81
N LYS A 367 -5.44 -19.72 5.55
CA LYS A 367 -6.66 -20.52 5.71
C LYS A 367 -7.56 -20.48 4.49
N ARG A 368 -7.51 -19.40 3.71
CA ARG A 368 -8.39 -19.17 2.56
C ARG A 368 -7.78 -19.65 1.26
N ALA A 369 -6.45 -19.66 1.17
CA ALA A 369 -5.78 -20.11 -0.03
C ALA A 369 -5.90 -21.62 -0.19
N LYS A 370 -6.32 -22.07 -1.37
CA LYS A 370 -6.33 -23.50 -1.75
C LYS A 370 -4.92 -24.07 -1.96
N ILE A 371 -3.89 -23.33 -1.65
CA ILE A 371 -2.48 -23.70 -1.81
C ILE A 371 -2.08 -24.49 -0.58
N THR A 372 -1.71 -25.74 -0.79
CA THR A 372 -1.23 -26.63 0.26
C THR A 372 0.29 -26.57 0.29
N TYR A 373 0.86 -26.08 1.39
CA TYR A 373 2.28 -26.24 1.65
C TYR A 373 2.51 -27.56 2.35
N THR A 374 3.45 -28.34 1.82
CA THR A 374 3.87 -29.61 2.42
C THR A 374 4.92 -29.44 3.50
N ASP A 375 5.49 -28.25 3.63
CA ASP A 375 6.50 -27.93 4.63
C ASP A 375 5.89 -27.15 5.79
N ASP A 376 5.72 -27.81 6.92
CA ASP A 376 5.20 -27.22 8.16
C ASP A 376 6.07 -26.05 8.65
N SER A 377 7.38 -26.09 8.41
CA SER A 377 8.29 -25.03 8.84
C SER A 377 8.01 -23.73 8.08
N PHE A 378 7.74 -23.81 6.78
CA PHE A 378 7.35 -22.67 5.97
C PHE A 378 6.00 -22.07 6.43
N TYR A 379 5.03 -22.94 6.71
CA TYR A 379 3.72 -22.53 7.21
C TYR A 379 3.83 -21.78 8.54
N PHE A 380 4.63 -22.26 9.49
CA PHE A 380 4.85 -21.60 10.76
C PHE A 380 5.59 -20.27 10.62
N VAL A 381 6.56 -20.19 9.74
CA VAL A 381 7.26 -18.94 9.41
C VAL A 381 6.27 -17.90 8.94
N GLN A 382 5.38 -18.26 8.02
CA GLN A 382 4.38 -17.33 7.47
C GLN A 382 3.31 -16.91 8.49
N ARG A 383 2.84 -17.84 9.32
CA ARG A 383 1.72 -17.54 10.23
C ARG A 383 2.11 -16.99 11.58
N GLY A 384 3.19 -17.45 12.14
CA GLY A 384 3.44 -17.20 13.55
C GLY A 384 4.80 -16.62 13.88
N LYS A 385 5.78 -16.75 13.01
CA LYS A 385 7.16 -16.36 13.27
C LYS A 385 7.54 -15.15 12.44
N LEU A 386 6.80 -14.06 12.58
CA LEU A 386 6.96 -12.84 11.78
C LEU A 386 8.33 -12.17 11.93
N ASP A 387 9.14 -12.61 12.83
CA ASP A 387 10.48 -12.08 13.11
C ASP A 387 11.63 -12.84 12.44
N ILE A 388 11.36 -13.96 11.77
CA ILE A 388 12.41 -14.88 11.34
C ILE A 388 12.61 -15.02 9.84
N TYR A 389 11.85 -14.32 9.01
CA TYR A 389 11.95 -14.50 7.56
C TYR A 389 12.42 -13.23 6.84
N ASN A 390 12.96 -13.44 5.64
CA ASN A 390 13.46 -12.40 4.76
C ASN A 390 13.19 -12.78 3.29
N PHE A 391 11.92 -12.79 2.91
CA PHE A 391 11.51 -13.28 1.59
C PHE A 391 11.76 -12.28 0.46
N SER A 392 11.64 -10.99 0.73
CA SER A 392 11.90 -9.95 -0.26
C SER A 392 13.36 -9.89 -0.71
N ARG A 393 14.24 -10.65 -0.08
CA ARG A 393 15.69 -10.64 -0.30
C ARG A 393 16.26 -11.97 -0.78
N LYS A 394 15.43 -12.86 -1.28
CA LYS A 394 15.92 -14.11 -1.90
C LYS A 394 16.89 -13.78 -3.04
N PRO A 395 18.18 -14.03 -2.91
CA PRO A 395 19.12 -13.83 -4.02
C PRO A 395 18.78 -14.74 -5.18
N GLY A 396 18.74 -14.18 -6.38
CA GLY A 396 18.39 -14.91 -7.58
C GLY A 396 16.89 -15.13 -7.81
N GLY A 397 16.04 -14.65 -6.91
CA GLY A 397 14.58 -14.66 -7.09
C GLY A 397 14.01 -13.49 -7.88
N SER A 398 14.83 -12.55 -8.34
CA SER A 398 14.35 -11.41 -9.12
C SER A 398 14.09 -11.83 -10.57
N ASN A 399 12.90 -11.48 -11.06
CA ASN A 399 12.60 -11.51 -12.48
C ASN A 399 12.80 -10.10 -13.06
N GLY A 400 13.84 -9.95 -13.89
CA GLY A 400 14.20 -8.64 -14.46
C GLY A 400 13.08 -8.02 -15.29
N ASP A 401 12.27 -8.82 -15.97
CA ASP A 401 11.12 -8.33 -16.75
C ASP A 401 10.01 -7.78 -15.82
N VAL A 402 9.70 -8.45 -14.72
CA VAL A 402 8.72 -7.96 -13.73
C VAL A 402 9.20 -6.66 -13.10
N LEU A 403 10.45 -6.61 -12.65
CA LEU A 403 11.05 -5.40 -12.07
C LEU A 403 11.03 -4.24 -13.06
N GLN A 404 11.40 -4.47 -14.30
CA GLN A 404 11.40 -3.45 -15.34
C GLN A 404 9.98 -2.93 -15.62
N ASN A 405 8.98 -3.82 -15.73
CA ASN A 405 7.59 -3.42 -15.87
C ASN A 405 7.09 -2.61 -14.66
N PHE A 406 7.47 -3.01 -13.45
CA PHE A 406 7.13 -2.26 -12.24
C PHE A 406 7.68 -0.82 -12.28
N ILE A 407 8.97 -0.66 -12.63
CA ILE A 407 9.61 0.65 -12.75
C ILE A 407 8.97 1.49 -13.85
N LEU A 408 8.77 0.92 -15.04
CA LEU A 408 8.19 1.62 -16.18
C LEU A 408 6.75 2.07 -15.89
N ALA A 409 5.94 1.20 -15.32
CA ALA A 409 4.56 1.49 -14.95
C ALA A 409 4.46 2.66 -13.96
N ASN A 410 5.29 2.66 -12.91
CA ASN A 410 5.31 3.74 -11.92
C ASN A 410 5.78 5.07 -12.51
N LYS A 411 6.82 5.06 -13.37
CA LYS A 411 7.26 6.26 -14.10
C LYS A 411 6.19 6.76 -15.07
N PHE A 412 5.50 5.84 -15.74
CA PHE A 412 4.41 6.18 -16.64
C PHE A 412 3.23 6.81 -15.87
N LYS A 413 2.87 6.29 -14.70
CA LYS A 413 1.86 6.89 -13.82
C LYS A 413 2.19 8.35 -13.50
N TYR A 414 3.41 8.63 -13.10
CA TYR A 414 3.86 10.00 -12.83
C TYR A 414 3.70 10.88 -14.08
N MET A 415 4.18 10.44 -15.23
CA MET A 415 4.07 11.16 -16.51
C MET A 415 2.60 11.39 -16.90
N MET A 416 1.75 10.38 -16.77
CA MET A 416 0.33 10.49 -17.11
C MET A 416 -0.38 11.53 -16.24
N ASN A 417 -0.08 11.57 -14.94
CA ASN A 417 -0.67 12.55 -14.03
C ASN A 417 -0.21 13.99 -14.34
N GLN A 418 1.01 14.18 -14.87
CA GLN A 418 1.48 15.49 -15.31
C GLN A 418 0.84 15.94 -16.64
N LEU A 419 0.72 15.03 -17.60
CA LEU A 419 0.21 15.34 -18.93
C LEU A 419 -1.32 15.36 -19.01
N MET A 420 -1.97 14.57 -18.15
CA MET A 420 -3.40 14.28 -18.24
C MET A 420 -4.05 14.20 -16.83
N PRO A 421 -3.92 15.25 -15.98
CA PRO A 421 -4.40 15.20 -14.60
C PRO A 421 -5.93 15.01 -14.51
N ASP A 422 -6.65 15.45 -15.52
CA ASP A 422 -8.13 15.43 -15.65
C ASP A 422 -8.66 14.29 -16.54
N ALA A 423 -7.79 13.32 -16.90
CA ALA A 423 -8.18 12.24 -17.80
C ALA A 423 -9.34 11.42 -17.26
N LYS A 424 -10.39 11.30 -18.06
CA LYS A 424 -11.58 10.50 -17.78
C LYS A 424 -11.34 9.04 -18.12
N PHE A 425 -11.98 8.15 -17.39
CA PHE A 425 -12.01 6.72 -17.69
C PHE A 425 -13.15 6.40 -18.64
N VAL A 426 -12.83 5.81 -19.78
CA VAL A 426 -13.80 5.45 -20.83
C VAL A 426 -13.59 3.99 -21.21
N PRO A 427 -14.50 3.06 -20.87
CA PRO A 427 -14.45 1.68 -21.35
C PRO A 427 -14.55 1.62 -22.87
N LEU A 428 -13.78 0.74 -23.49
CA LEU A 428 -13.79 0.49 -24.93
C LEU A 428 -14.30 -0.94 -25.19
N GLN A 429 -15.05 -1.09 -26.29
CA GLN A 429 -15.58 -2.39 -26.67
C GLN A 429 -14.52 -3.26 -27.32
N THR A 430 -14.53 -4.54 -26.97
CA THR A 430 -13.68 -5.58 -27.57
C THR A 430 -14.54 -6.72 -28.12
N ASN A 431 -13.95 -7.58 -28.93
CA ASN A 431 -14.58 -8.80 -29.42
C ASN A 431 -14.46 -9.99 -28.46
N SER A 432 -13.83 -9.82 -27.28
CA SER A 432 -13.64 -10.88 -26.27
C SER A 432 -14.10 -10.40 -24.90
N LEU A 433 -14.82 -11.24 -24.18
CA LEU A 433 -15.28 -10.94 -22.82
C LEU A 433 -14.14 -10.96 -21.80
N ASN A 434 -13.06 -11.69 -22.09
CA ASN A 434 -11.90 -11.84 -21.21
C ASN A 434 -10.84 -10.76 -21.46
N VAL A 435 -11.08 -9.87 -22.40
CA VAL A 435 -10.15 -8.77 -22.72
C VAL A 435 -10.76 -7.45 -22.28
N PHE A 436 -10.11 -6.81 -21.32
CA PHE A 436 -10.45 -5.43 -21.02
C PHE A 436 -9.77 -4.47 -21.99
N SER A 437 -10.51 -3.42 -22.34
CA SER A 437 -9.91 -2.24 -22.96
C SER A 437 -10.59 -0.98 -22.46
N TYR A 438 -9.79 0.02 -22.15
CA TYR A 438 -10.29 1.32 -21.74
C TYR A 438 -9.34 2.43 -22.20
N ALA A 439 -9.86 3.64 -22.23
CA ALA A 439 -9.06 4.82 -22.41
C ALA A 439 -9.05 5.66 -21.12
N ARG A 440 -7.92 6.30 -20.85
CA ARG A 440 -7.83 7.49 -20.01
C ARG A 440 -7.65 8.65 -20.98
N SER A 441 -8.65 9.50 -21.08
CA SER A 441 -8.69 10.54 -22.11
C SER A 441 -9.01 11.91 -21.53
N ASN A 442 -8.30 12.92 -22.02
CA ASN A 442 -8.64 14.33 -21.84
C ASN A 442 -8.88 14.99 -23.22
N ASN A 443 -8.92 16.32 -23.27
CA ASN A 443 -9.19 17.04 -24.50
C ASN A 443 -8.04 17.02 -25.53
N LYS A 444 -6.85 16.51 -25.16
CA LYS A 444 -5.64 16.55 -25.98
C LYS A 444 -5.07 15.16 -26.29
N ASN A 445 -5.17 14.24 -25.35
CA ASN A 445 -4.51 12.95 -25.47
C ASN A 445 -5.40 11.82 -24.94
N ALA A 446 -5.15 10.62 -25.41
CA ALA A 446 -5.74 9.41 -24.85
C ALA A 446 -4.64 8.35 -24.56
N VAL A 447 -4.71 7.72 -23.42
CA VAL A 447 -3.97 6.51 -23.13
C VAL A 447 -4.93 5.34 -23.28
N ILE A 448 -4.69 4.46 -24.24
CA ILE A 448 -5.48 3.26 -24.49
C ILE A 448 -4.77 2.07 -23.86
N VAL A 449 -5.49 1.32 -23.04
CA VAL A 449 -5.01 0.13 -22.36
C VAL A 449 -5.81 -1.07 -22.84
N ILE A 450 -5.13 -2.14 -23.18
CA ILE A 450 -5.74 -3.39 -23.66
C ILE A 450 -5.08 -4.52 -22.86
N GLY A 451 -5.87 -5.39 -22.23
CA GLY A 451 -5.30 -6.48 -21.43
C GLY A 451 -6.10 -7.76 -21.48
N ASN A 452 -5.38 -8.87 -21.53
CA ASN A 452 -5.93 -10.21 -21.57
C ASN A 452 -6.02 -10.80 -20.14
N MET A 453 -7.24 -10.98 -19.62
CA MET A 453 -7.48 -11.60 -18.32
C MET A 453 -7.48 -13.13 -18.37
N ASP A 454 -7.35 -13.71 -19.55
CA ASP A 454 -7.12 -15.15 -19.68
C ASP A 454 -5.62 -15.42 -19.55
N PHE A 455 -5.22 -16.02 -18.45
CA PHE A 455 -3.83 -16.36 -18.15
C PHE A 455 -3.37 -17.68 -18.77
N THR A 456 -4.22 -18.28 -19.61
CA THR A 456 -3.96 -19.57 -20.25
C THR A 456 -3.88 -19.46 -21.77
N ASN A 457 -4.77 -18.65 -22.38
CA ASN A 457 -4.93 -18.60 -23.81
C ASN A 457 -4.58 -17.23 -24.41
N MET A 458 -3.99 -17.26 -25.60
CA MET A 458 -3.82 -16.07 -26.45
C MET A 458 -5.17 -15.56 -26.94
N GLN A 459 -5.28 -14.24 -27.12
CA GLN A 459 -6.49 -13.60 -27.62
C GLN A 459 -6.19 -12.78 -28.89
N ASN A 460 -6.97 -13.01 -29.94
CA ASN A 460 -6.99 -12.15 -31.13
C ASN A 460 -8.03 -11.04 -30.90
N VAL A 461 -7.54 -9.83 -30.68
CA VAL A 461 -8.31 -8.74 -30.14
C VAL A 461 -8.61 -7.67 -31.17
N LYS A 462 -9.88 -7.26 -31.23
CA LYS A 462 -10.35 -6.11 -31.98
C LYS A 462 -10.97 -5.12 -31.01
N VAL A 463 -10.33 -3.95 -30.84
CA VAL A 463 -10.83 -2.87 -29.98
C VAL A 463 -11.51 -1.82 -30.82
N SER A 464 -12.74 -1.47 -30.49
CA SER A 464 -13.46 -0.35 -31.12
C SER A 464 -13.04 0.96 -30.46
N VAL A 465 -12.46 1.86 -31.26
CA VAL A 465 -12.00 3.18 -30.78
C VAL A 465 -12.63 4.24 -31.68
N PRO A 466 -13.73 4.87 -31.25
CA PRO A 466 -14.45 5.86 -32.10
C PRO A 466 -13.53 6.99 -32.54
N HIS A 467 -13.64 7.39 -33.80
CA HIS A 467 -12.88 8.48 -34.43
C HIS A 467 -11.38 8.27 -34.59
N LEU A 468 -10.85 7.10 -34.21
CA LEU A 468 -9.44 6.76 -34.47
C LEU A 468 -9.18 6.70 -35.98
N THR A 469 -8.05 7.24 -36.42
CA THR A 469 -7.60 7.15 -37.81
C THR A 469 -6.16 6.61 -37.83
N ASP A 470 -5.72 6.13 -39.00
CA ASP A 470 -4.34 5.71 -39.26
C ASP A 470 -3.32 6.88 -39.26
N LYS A 471 -3.83 8.12 -39.24
CA LYS A 471 -3.02 9.35 -39.25
C LYS A 471 -2.67 9.87 -37.86
N VAL A 472 -3.25 9.31 -36.77
CA VAL A 472 -2.94 9.74 -35.42
C VAL A 472 -1.54 9.28 -35.00
N SER A 473 -0.88 10.12 -34.21
CA SER A 473 0.43 9.75 -33.63
C SER A 473 0.21 8.82 -32.44
N VAL A 474 0.58 7.55 -32.59
CA VAL A 474 0.55 6.55 -31.52
C VAL A 474 1.96 6.26 -31.03
N VAL A 475 2.16 6.47 -29.74
CA VAL A 475 3.40 6.15 -29.06
C VAL A 475 3.18 4.86 -28.25
N PRO A 476 3.84 3.76 -28.59
CA PRO A 476 3.80 2.55 -27.78
C PRO A 476 4.52 2.80 -26.46
N VAL A 477 3.82 2.54 -25.35
CA VAL A 477 4.36 2.65 -24.00
C VAL A 477 4.77 1.29 -23.47
N LYS A 478 3.89 0.31 -23.60
CA LYS A 478 4.12 -1.10 -23.30
C LYS A 478 3.43 -1.92 -24.38
N ILE A 479 4.22 -2.53 -25.22
CA ILE A 479 3.76 -3.47 -26.24
C ILE A 479 4.81 -4.58 -26.40
N ASP A 480 4.37 -5.79 -26.66
CA ASP A 480 5.22 -6.89 -27.07
C ASP A 480 5.11 -7.08 -28.60
N ASP A 481 3.88 -6.99 -29.14
CA ASP A 481 3.62 -6.96 -30.59
C ASP A 481 3.02 -5.62 -31.04
N ILE A 482 3.41 -5.13 -32.21
CA ILE A 482 2.93 -3.85 -32.74
C ILE A 482 1.47 -4.00 -33.17
N PRO A 483 0.52 -3.27 -32.57
CA PRO A 483 -0.88 -3.34 -32.95
C PRO A 483 -1.12 -2.70 -34.31
N VAL A 484 -2.04 -3.26 -35.08
CA VAL A 484 -2.47 -2.70 -36.36
C VAL A 484 -3.58 -1.69 -36.10
N ILE A 485 -3.32 -0.43 -36.44
CA ILE A 485 -4.27 0.66 -36.28
C ILE A 485 -5.00 0.88 -37.59
N GLN A 486 -6.31 0.84 -37.53
CA GLN A 486 -7.21 1.10 -38.63
C GLN A 486 -8.25 2.14 -38.23
N ARG A 487 -9.00 2.63 -39.21
CA ARG A 487 -10.11 3.55 -38.91
C ARG A 487 -11.08 2.95 -37.90
N ASN A 488 -11.26 3.65 -36.75
CA ASN A 488 -12.11 3.28 -35.62
C ASN A 488 -11.75 1.95 -34.95
N ARG A 489 -10.53 1.40 -35.14
CA ARG A 489 -10.20 0.08 -34.64
C ARG A 489 -8.70 -0.10 -34.37
N ILE A 490 -8.42 -0.86 -33.33
CA ILE A 490 -7.09 -1.42 -33.06
C ILE A 490 -7.21 -2.95 -33.10
N ASN A 491 -6.36 -3.60 -33.88
CA ASN A 491 -6.27 -5.05 -33.92
C ASN A 491 -4.90 -5.48 -33.36
N THR A 492 -4.91 -6.43 -32.45
CA THR A 492 -3.70 -6.95 -31.83
C THR A 492 -3.88 -8.40 -31.37
N ILE A 493 -2.76 -9.07 -31.12
CA ILE A 493 -2.74 -10.37 -30.46
C ILE A 493 -2.16 -10.15 -29.06
N LEU A 494 -2.80 -10.71 -28.05
CA LEU A 494 -2.34 -10.65 -26.66
C LEU A 494 -1.98 -12.05 -26.18
N ALA A 495 -0.79 -12.20 -25.64
CA ALA A 495 -0.40 -13.40 -24.89
C ALA A 495 -1.23 -13.53 -23.58
N PRO A 496 -1.20 -14.70 -22.91
CA PRO A 496 -1.85 -14.87 -21.60
C PRO A 496 -1.39 -13.83 -20.59
N GLY A 497 -2.34 -13.08 -20.01
CA GLY A 497 -2.06 -12.03 -19.02
C GLY A 497 -1.34 -10.77 -19.53
N GLU A 498 -1.17 -10.65 -20.85
CA GLU A 498 -0.48 -9.49 -21.45
C GLU A 498 -1.33 -8.22 -21.34
N VAL A 499 -0.64 -7.09 -21.10
CA VAL A 499 -1.21 -5.75 -21.16
C VAL A 499 -0.42 -4.91 -22.15
N GLN A 500 -1.13 -4.25 -23.04
CA GLN A 500 -0.59 -3.24 -23.96
C GLN A 500 -1.07 -1.85 -23.57
N VAL A 501 -0.18 -0.86 -23.64
CA VAL A 501 -0.46 0.54 -23.31
C VAL A 501 0.02 1.43 -24.44
N LEU A 502 -0.89 2.23 -24.98
CA LEU A 502 -0.66 3.13 -26.12
C LEU A 502 -1.01 4.55 -25.72
N LEU A 503 -0.10 5.49 -25.95
CA LEU A 503 -0.38 6.92 -25.86
C LEU A 503 -0.75 7.45 -27.27
N VAL A 504 -1.95 7.94 -27.42
CA VAL A 504 -2.45 8.57 -28.66
C VAL A 504 -2.46 10.08 -28.45
N LYS A 505 -1.59 10.78 -29.19
CA LYS A 505 -1.45 12.24 -29.12
C LYS A 505 -2.45 12.93 -30.03
N ASP A 506 -2.85 14.15 -29.66
CA ASP A 506 -3.79 15.00 -30.38
C ASP A 506 -5.11 14.27 -30.70
N PHE A 507 -5.53 13.44 -29.76
CA PHE A 507 -6.71 12.59 -29.88
C PHE A 507 -7.47 12.51 -28.56
N SER A 508 -8.80 12.63 -28.61
CA SER A 508 -9.64 12.50 -27.43
C SER A 508 -10.81 11.55 -27.65
N ILE A 509 -11.17 10.82 -26.61
CA ILE A 509 -12.34 9.96 -26.54
C ILE A 509 -13.31 10.58 -25.54
N LYS A 510 -14.55 10.85 -25.98
CA LYS A 510 -15.61 11.45 -25.16
C LYS A 510 -16.46 10.38 -24.51
#